data_642a22def7d54b7806f5dd605ba3373f
#
_entry.id   642a22def7d54b7806f5dd605ba3373f
#
_cell.length_a   1.000
_cell.length_b   1.000
_cell.length_c   1.000
_cell.angle_alpha   90.00
_cell.angle_beta   90.00
_cell.angle_gamma   90.00
#
_symmetry.space_group_name_H-M   'P 1'
#
loop_
_entity.id
_entity.type
_entity.pdbx_description
1 polymer ?
#
loop_
_entity_poly.entity_id
_entity_poly.type
_entity_poly.pdbx_seq_one_letter_code
_entity_poly.pdbx_strand_id
1 'polypeptide(L)'
;CGRVGLVAHALNWRLGSDELTQIIENGQPKVIITQGQFSEIARDLQGKINFIDHWLEYGSDSNSSFDILIEEASSSEPIVPKNIGDNDPFFILYTGGTTGISKGALHTHKSAYFGMLNQTVAERIVPSDVYMLTGQMFHIPVLLAMNYTSHGCPIVLMNFDAELALNLIQEE
;
A
#
# COMPACT_ATOMS: atom_id res chain seq x y z
N CYS A 1 -1.49 6.35 -6.60
CA CYS A 1 -1.03 7.47 -5.75
C CYS A 1 0.16 8.18 -6.41
N GLY A 2 1.35 7.57 -6.49
CA GLY A 2 2.58 8.22 -6.92
C GLY A 2 2.50 8.96 -8.27
N ARG A 3 1.80 8.41 -9.27
CA ARG A 3 1.64 9.02 -10.60
C ARG A 3 1.01 10.42 -10.56
N VAL A 4 0.20 10.71 -9.55
CA VAL A 4 -0.49 11.99 -9.38
C VAL A 4 0.04 12.80 -8.20
N GLY A 5 1.20 12.43 -7.67
CA GLY A 5 1.85 13.12 -6.55
C GLY A 5 1.23 12.86 -5.17
N LEU A 6 0.39 11.83 -5.05
CA LEU A 6 -0.13 11.42 -3.77
C LEU A 6 0.84 10.45 -3.08
N VAL A 7 1.06 10.65 -1.79
CA VAL A 7 1.90 9.77 -0.98
C VAL A 7 1.07 8.58 -0.47
N ALA A 8 1.50 7.36 -0.81
CA ALA A 8 0.85 6.17 -0.28
C ALA A 8 1.31 5.91 1.16
N HIS A 9 0.36 5.72 2.08
CA HIS A 9 0.60 5.42 3.48
C HIS A 9 -0.12 4.13 3.85
N ALA A 10 0.60 3.02 3.83
CA ALA A 10 0.03 1.71 4.14
C ALA A 10 0.00 1.50 5.66
N LEU A 11 -1.20 1.24 6.20
CA LEU A 11 -1.41 0.99 7.62
C LEU A 11 -1.35 -0.51 7.93
N ASN A 12 -0.64 -0.86 8.99
CA ASN A 12 -0.58 -2.24 9.47
C ASN A 12 -1.87 -2.58 10.24
N TRP A 13 -2.75 -3.36 9.62
CA TRP A 13 -4.03 -3.77 10.17
C TRP A 13 -3.95 -4.62 11.46
N ARG A 14 -2.76 -5.12 11.82
CA ARG A 14 -2.52 -5.90 13.05
C ARG A 14 -2.30 -5.03 14.29
N LEU A 15 -2.14 -3.71 14.10
CA LEU A 15 -1.94 -2.77 15.19
C LEU A 15 -3.27 -2.42 15.86
N GLY A 16 -3.20 -2.10 17.14
CA GLY A 16 -4.33 -1.58 17.88
C GLY A 16 -4.68 -0.12 17.51
N SER A 17 -5.86 0.32 17.88
CA SER A 17 -6.35 1.66 17.58
C SER A 17 -5.42 2.78 18.08
N ASP A 18 -4.85 2.65 19.28
CA ASP A 18 -3.95 3.66 19.84
C ASP A 18 -2.63 3.78 19.06
N GLU A 19 -2.07 2.65 18.60
CA GLU A 19 -0.89 2.65 17.76
C GLU A 19 -1.18 3.24 16.37
N LEU A 20 -2.32 2.86 15.78
CA LEU A 20 -2.78 3.43 14.51
C LEU A 20 -3.05 4.93 14.62
N THR A 21 -3.62 5.40 15.75
CA THR A 21 -3.80 6.83 16.00
C THR A 21 -2.48 7.58 15.95
N GLN A 22 -1.45 7.10 16.64
CA GLN A 22 -0.12 7.74 16.65
C GLN A 22 0.50 7.77 15.24
N ILE A 23 0.37 6.69 14.47
CA ILE A 23 0.88 6.59 13.10
C ILE A 23 0.14 7.56 12.18
N ILE A 24 -1.18 7.64 12.28
CA ILE A 24 -2.02 8.52 11.47
C ILE A 24 -1.76 9.99 11.84
N GLU A 25 -1.64 10.32 13.11
CA GLU A 25 -1.28 11.66 13.57
C GLU A 25 0.10 12.11 13.09
N ASN A 26 1.06 11.19 13.02
CA ASN A 26 2.39 11.49 12.51
C ASN A 26 2.41 11.63 10.98
N GLY A 27 1.73 10.74 10.26
CA GLY A 27 1.69 10.72 8.78
C GLY A 27 0.71 11.72 8.17
N GLN A 28 -0.28 12.17 8.93
CA GLN A 28 -1.31 13.15 8.54
C GLN A 28 -1.97 12.90 7.17
N PRO A 29 -2.46 11.69 6.87
CA PRO A 29 -3.14 11.42 5.62
C PRO A 29 -4.43 12.25 5.52
N LYS A 30 -4.84 12.58 4.29
CA LYS A 30 -6.10 13.28 4.01
C LYS A 30 -7.25 12.33 3.72
N VAL A 31 -6.92 11.15 3.22
CA VAL A 31 -7.89 10.11 2.87
C VAL A 31 -7.47 8.81 3.52
N ILE A 32 -8.40 8.13 4.15
CA ILE A 32 -8.22 6.76 4.65
C ILE A 32 -9.22 5.87 3.91
N ILE A 33 -8.70 4.76 3.36
CA ILE A 33 -9.50 3.72 2.71
C ILE A 33 -9.38 2.46 3.56
N THR A 34 -10.50 1.89 3.96
CA THR A 34 -10.56 0.70 4.80
C THR A 34 -11.45 -0.37 4.19
N GLN A 35 -11.18 -1.62 4.48
CA GLN A 35 -12.06 -2.73 4.11
C GLN A 35 -13.14 -2.92 5.19
N GLY A 36 -14.34 -3.35 4.81
CA GLY A 36 -15.48 -3.50 5.70
C GLY A 36 -15.22 -4.34 6.95
N GLN A 37 -14.36 -5.36 6.88
CA GLN A 37 -13.95 -6.14 8.07
C GLN A 37 -13.22 -5.30 9.15
N PHE A 38 -12.76 -4.10 8.83
CA PHE A 38 -12.09 -3.16 9.75
C PHE A 38 -12.96 -1.98 10.15
N SER A 39 -14.26 -1.99 9.83
CA SER A 39 -15.18 -0.87 10.10
C SER A 39 -15.26 -0.49 11.58
N GLU A 40 -15.09 -1.43 12.50
CA GLU A 40 -15.12 -1.15 13.94
C GLU A 40 -13.92 -0.30 14.36
N ILE A 41 -12.70 -0.71 13.98
CA ILE A 41 -11.49 0.07 14.29
C ILE A 41 -11.49 1.41 13.54
N ALA A 42 -12.02 1.46 12.32
CA ALA A 42 -12.14 2.71 11.57
C ALA A 42 -13.07 3.71 12.27
N ARG A 43 -14.20 3.27 12.83
CA ARG A 43 -15.11 4.13 13.63
C ARG A 43 -14.45 4.64 14.90
N ASP A 44 -13.67 3.82 15.60
CA ASP A 44 -12.94 4.26 16.78
C ASP A 44 -11.89 5.32 16.42
N LEU A 45 -11.16 5.13 15.34
CA LEU A 45 -10.19 6.11 14.81
C LEU A 45 -10.88 7.42 14.39
N GLN A 46 -12.05 7.36 13.75
CA GLN A 46 -12.85 8.55 13.40
C GLN A 46 -13.25 9.35 14.64
N GLY A 47 -13.51 8.68 15.76
CA GLY A 47 -13.78 9.35 17.03
C GLY A 47 -12.58 10.07 17.66
N LYS A 48 -11.37 9.64 17.31
CA LYS A 48 -10.10 10.17 17.85
C LYS A 48 -9.45 11.22 16.94
N ILE A 49 -9.63 11.12 15.62
CA ILE A 49 -8.89 11.88 14.61
C ILE A 49 -9.87 12.75 13.82
N ASN A 50 -9.61 14.07 13.79
CA ASN A 50 -10.52 15.06 13.22
C ASN A 50 -9.99 15.83 11.98
N PHE A 51 -8.80 15.47 11.47
CA PHE A 51 -8.15 16.16 10.34
C PHE A 51 -8.21 15.37 9.01
N ILE A 52 -8.83 14.19 9.01
CA ILE A 52 -9.03 13.37 7.82
C ILE A 52 -10.23 13.91 7.04
N ASP A 53 -10.01 14.25 5.78
CA ASP A 53 -11.05 14.83 4.92
C ASP A 53 -12.04 13.76 4.44
N HIS A 54 -11.55 12.52 4.16
CA HIS A 54 -12.38 11.43 3.65
C HIS A 54 -12.04 10.10 4.31
N TRP A 55 -13.09 9.42 4.80
CA TRP A 55 -13.04 8.03 5.23
C TRP A 55 -13.88 7.21 4.26
N LEU A 56 -13.22 6.30 3.54
CA LEU A 56 -13.84 5.48 2.51
C LEU A 56 -13.78 4.02 2.93
N GLU A 57 -14.86 3.30 2.70
CA GLU A 57 -14.93 1.86 2.95
C GLU A 57 -15.19 1.11 1.67
N TYR A 58 -14.56 -0.05 1.45
CA TYR A 58 -14.79 -0.93 0.33
C TYR A 58 -15.07 -2.37 0.80
N GLY A 59 -15.79 -3.15 -0.03
CA GLY A 59 -15.97 -4.59 0.16
C GLY A 59 -16.83 -4.99 1.34
N SER A 60 -17.65 -4.09 1.92
CA SER A 60 -18.67 -4.43 2.92
C SER A 60 -19.95 -4.93 2.25
N ASP A 61 -20.32 -4.30 1.16
CA ASP A 61 -21.43 -4.65 0.25
C ASP A 61 -21.22 -3.96 -1.10
N SER A 62 -22.15 -4.16 -2.06
CA SER A 62 -22.08 -3.56 -3.40
C SER A 62 -22.30 -2.03 -3.41
N ASN A 63 -22.52 -1.39 -2.28
CA ASN A 63 -22.79 0.03 -2.13
C ASN A 63 -21.82 0.72 -1.17
N SER A 64 -20.59 0.20 -1.04
CA SER A 64 -19.59 0.86 -0.21
C SER A 64 -19.24 2.25 -0.76
N SER A 65 -18.82 3.16 0.13
CA SER A 65 -18.52 4.55 -0.27
C SER A 65 -17.38 4.63 -1.30
N PHE A 66 -16.43 3.71 -1.24
CA PHE A 66 -15.34 3.63 -2.21
C PHE A 66 -15.83 3.13 -3.57
N ASP A 67 -16.66 2.08 -3.60
CA ASP A 67 -17.16 1.50 -4.84
C ASP A 67 -18.04 2.51 -5.60
N ILE A 68 -18.92 3.24 -4.90
CA ILE A 68 -19.71 4.33 -5.49
C ILE A 68 -18.82 5.39 -6.14
N LEU A 69 -17.77 5.84 -5.43
CA LEU A 69 -16.84 6.83 -5.99
C LEU A 69 -16.07 6.32 -7.21
N ILE A 70 -15.73 5.03 -7.25
CA ILE A 70 -15.08 4.41 -8.41
C ILE A 70 -16.02 4.32 -9.60
N GLU A 71 -17.30 3.97 -9.40
CA GLU A 71 -18.30 3.90 -10.46
C GLU A 71 -18.59 5.28 -11.07
N GLU A 72 -18.60 6.33 -10.25
CA GLU A 72 -18.80 7.72 -10.67
C GLU A 72 -17.52 8.36 -11.24
N ALA A 73 -16.37 7.77 -11.03
CA ALA A 73 -15.08 8.33 -11.44
C ALA A 73 -14.93 8.29 -12.96
N SER A 74 -14.27 9.31 -13.50
CA SER A 74 -13.90 9.35 -14.92
C SER A 74 -12.94 8.22 -15.26
N SER A 75 -13.20 7.51 -16.36
CA SER A 75 -12.27 6.54 -16.94
C SER A 75 -11.12 7.19 -17.73
N SER A 76 -11.11 8.51 -17.83
CA SER A 76 -10.03 9.25 -18.49
C SER A 76 -8.74 9.16 -17.70
N GLU A 77 -7.61 9.24 -18.39
CA GLU A 77 -6.31 9.30 -17.74
C GLU A 77 -6.22 10.53 -16.81
N PRO A 78 -5.76 10.37 -15.56
CA PRO A 78 -5.66 11.48 -14.65
C PRO A 78 -4.62 12.50 -15.12
N ILE A 79 -4.89 13.78 -14.85
CA ILE A 79 -3.94 14.85 -15.12
C ILE A 79 -2.76 14.70 -14.15
N VAL A 80 -1.58 14.45 -14.70
CA VAL A 80 -0.34 14.37 -13.92
C VAL A 80 0.16 15.79 -13.64
N PRO A 81 0.37 16.18 -12.37
CA PRO A 81 0.96 17.47 -12.05
C PRO A 81 2.37 17.60 -12.65
N LYS A 82 2.65 18.74 -13.28
CA LYS A 82 3.94 18.97 -13.96
C LYS A 82 5.13 19.17 -13.03
N ASN A 83 4.88 19.36 -11.76
CA ASN A 83 5.88 19.68 -10.74
C ASN A 83 6.27 18.49 -9.86
N ILE A 84 5.86 17.27 -10.19
CA ILE A 84 6.32 16.07 -9.47
C ILE A 84 7.76 15.79 -9.90
N GLY A 85 8.68 15.79 -8.94
CA GLY A 85 10.10 15.55 -9.15
C GLY A 85 10.61 14.29 -8.45
N ASP A 86 11.84 13.94 -8.76
CA ASP A 86 12.53 12.74 -8.25
C ASP A 86 12.59 12.67 -6.71
N ASN A 87 12.71 13.82 -6.07
CA ASN A 87 12.86 13.92 -4.62
C ASN A 87 11.52 14.08 -3.88
N ASP A 88 10.40 14.14 -4.60
CA ASP A 88 9.11 14.21 -3.96
C ASP A 88 8.74 12.89 -3.27
N PRO A 89 7.98 12.96 -2.18
CA PRO A 89 7.49 11.79 -1.47
C PRO A 89 6.67 10.86 -2.36
N PHE A 90 6.90 9.57 -2.24
CA PHE A 90 6.19 8.54 -2.99
C PHE A 90 5.35 7.66 -2.08
N PHE A 91 5.96 7.12 -1.03
CA PHE A 91 5.25 6.35 -0.01
C PHE A 91 5.97 6.44 1.34
N ILE A 92 5.23 6.12 2.40
CA ILE A 92 5.74 6.02 3.76
C ILE A 92 5.43 4.65 4.34
N LEU A 93 6.44 3.99 4.90
CA LEU A 93 6.32 2.71 5.59
C LEU A 93 6.69 2.88 7.06
N TYR A 94 5.79 2.44 7.95
CA TYR A 94 6.07 2.43 9.38
C TYR A 94 6.71 1.12 9.81
N THR A 95 7.72 1.23 10.64
CA THR A 95 8.41 0.08 11.25
C THR A 95 8.00 -0.05 12.70
N GLY A 96 7.85 -1.28 13.19
CA GLY A 96 7.71 -1.55 14.61
C GLY A 96 8.99 -1.12 15.33
N GLY A 97 8.90 -0.04 16.13
CA GLY A 97 10.05 0.44 16.89
C GLY A 97 10.33 -0.48 18.09
N THR A 98 11.57 -0.94 18.24
CA THR A 98 12.04 -1.59 19.47
C THR A 98 12.00 -0.64 20.69
N THR A 99 11.79 0.64 20.45
CA THR A 99 11.74 1.74 21.45
C THR A 99 10.33 2.25 21.72
N GLY A 100 9.28 1.56 21.28
CA GLY A 100 7.88 1.84 21.63
C GLY A 100 7.12 2.74 20.63
N ILE A 101 7.78 3.62 19.88
CA ILE A 101 7.13 4.50 18.90
C ILE A 101 7.49 4.06 17.49
N SER A 102 6.47 3.76 16.68
CA SER A 102 6.66 3.43 15.26
C SER A 102 7.25 4.62 14.50
N LYS A 103 8.23 4.36 13.63
CA LYS A 103 8.90 5.37 12.81
C LYS A 103 8.52 5.20 11.35
N GLY A 104 8.12 6.30 10.71
CA GLY A 104 7.81 6.34 9.29
C GLY A 104 9.07 6.53 8.45
N ALA A 105 9.41 5.55 7.63
CA ALA A 105 10.44 5.69 6.60
C ALA A 105 9.80 6.26 5.33
N LEU A 106 10.12 7.51 5.02
CA LEU A 106 9.64 8.21 3.83
C LEU A 106 10.54 7.86 2.64
N HIS A 107 9.94 7.33 1.59
CA HIS A 107 10.61 7.06 0.32
C HIS A 107 10.22 8.10 -0.73
N THR A 108 11.21 8.60 -1.47
CA THR A 108 10.99 9.46 -2.63
C THR A 108 10.82 8.61 -3.90
N HIS A 109 10.32 9.22 -4.99
CA HIS A 109 10.28 8.58 -6.30
C HIS A 109 11.66 8.03 -6.70
N LYS A 110 12.71 8.84 -6.50
CA LYS A 110 14.09 8.46 -6.79
C LYS A 110 14.56 7.27 -5.95
N SER A 111 14.35 7.29 -4.63
CA SER A 111 14.80 6.21 -3.75
C SER A 111 14.08 4.89 -4.05
N ALA A 112 12.78 4.95 -4.37
CA ALA A 112 11.99 3.79 -4.78
C ALA A 112 12.52 3.21 -6.11
N TYR A 113 12.75 4.07 -7.12
CA TYR A 113 13.27 3.66 -8.42
C TYR A 113 14.64 2.96 -8.32
N PHE A 114 15.59 3.56 -7.59
CA PHE A 114 16.90 2.93 -7.39
C PHE A 114 16.84 1.65 -6.55
N GLY A 115 15.90 1.57 -5.58
CA GLY A 115 15.62 0.34 -4.87
C GLY A 115 15.17 -0.78 -5.81
N MET A 116 14.25 -0.47 -6.73
CA MET A 116 13.77 -1.41 -7.76
C MET A 116 14.90 -1.84 -8.70
N LEU A 117 15.73 -0.91 -9.18
CA LEU A 117 16.90 -1.26 -10.02
C LEU A 117 17.88 -2.19 -9.30
N ASN A 118 18.19 -1.91 -8.04
CA ASN A 118 19.08 -2.74 -7.23
C ASN A 118 18.49 -4.16 -7.07
N GLN A 119 17.19 -4.26 -6.81
CA GLN A 119 16.50 -5.56 -6.73
C GLN A 119 16.57 -6.30 -8.07
N THR A 120 16.28 -5.62 -9.18
CA THR A 120 16.35 -6.22 -10.52
C THR A 120 17.70 -6.87 -10.78
N VAL A 121 18.79 -6.18 -10.43
CA VAL A 121 20.15 -6.71 -10.59
C VAL A 121 20.43 -7.86 -9.63
N ALA A 122 20.06 -7.71 -8.36
CA ALA A 122 20.34 -8.69 -7.32
C ALA A 122 19.59 -10.02 -7.52
N GLU A 123 18.33 -9.95 -7.92
CA GLU A 123 17.45 -11.09 -8.13
C GLU A 123 17.47 -11.58 -9.59
N ARG A 124 18.10 -10.82 -10.51
CA ARG A 124 18.18 -11.12 -11.95
C ARG A 124 16.79 -11.26 -12.58
N ILE A 125 15.87 -10.36 -12.23
CA ILE A 125 14.48 -10.43 -12.67
C ILE A 125 14.38 -10.42 -14.20
N VAL A 126 13.64 -11.39 -14.75
CA VAL A 126 13.34 -11.50 -16.17
C VAL A 126 11.83 -11.59 -16.40
N PRO A 127 11.31 -11.21 -17.58
CA PRO A 127 9.86 -11.18 -17.84
C PRO A 127 9.13 -12.53 -17.71
N SER A 128 9.88 -13.64 -17.70
CA SER A 128 9.34 -14.99 -17.51
C SER A 128 9.20 -15.40 -16.04
N ASP A 129 9.63 -14.55 -15.10
CA ASP A 129 9.49 -14.84 -13.68
C ASP A 129 8.04 -14.65 -13.22
N VAL A 130 7.65 -15.41 -12.21
CA VAL A 130 6.39 -15.24 -11.49
C VAL A 130 6.71 -14.87 -10.04
N TYR A 131 6.16 -13.76 -9.55
CA TYR A 131 6.39 -13.34 -8.18
C TYR A 131 5.22 -13.73 -7.27
N MET A 132 5.47 -14.60 -6.29
CA MET A 132 4.48 -14.93 -5.27
C MET A 132 4.58 -13.97 -4.10
N LEU A 133 3.55 -13.14 -3.90
CA LEU A 133 3.49 -12.18 -2.80
C LEU A 133 2.95 -12.87 -1.54
N THR A 134 3.84 -13.37 -0.72
CA THR A 134 3.54 -14.07 0.55
C THR A 134 3.55 -13.13 1.76
N GLY A 135 4.18 -11.98 1.61
CA GLY A 135 4.30 -10.99 2.69
C GLY A 135 3.12 -10.01 2.74
N GLN A 136 3.09 -9.23 3.80
CA GLN A 136 2.00 -8.29 4.04
C GLN A 136 2.12 -7.06 3.13
N MET A 137 1.00 -6.66 2.48
CA MET A 137 0.97 -5.55 1.52
C MET A 137 1.15 -4.17 2.17
N PHE A 138 1.08 -4.05 3.48
CA PHE A 138 1.39 -2.79 4.18
C PHE A 138 2.90 -2.58 4.40
N HIS A 139 3.78 -3.45 3.89
CA HIS A 139 5.23 -3.41 4.09
C HIS A 139 5.98 -3.62 2.76
N ILE A 140 7.30 -3.82 2.83
CA ILE A 140 8.23 -4.01 1.70
C ILE A 140 7.71 -4.94 0.59
N PRO A 141 7.02 -6.08 0.85
CA PRO A 141 6.59 -6.98 -0.22
C PRO A 141 5.79 -6.32 -1.35
N VAL A 142 5.01 -5.27 -1.07
CA VAL A 142 4.28 -4.57 -2.12
C VAL A 142 5.22 -3.86 -3.11
N LEU A 143 6.35 -3.33 -2.63
CA LEU A 143 7.34 -2.67 -3.47
C LEU A 143 8.11 -3.67 -4.34
N LEU A 144 8.43 -4.84 -3.76
CA LEU A 144 9.03 -5.93 -4.49
C LEU A 144 8.10 -6.39 -5.62
N ALA A 145 6.81 -6.59 -5.33
CA ALA A 145 5.80 -6.94 -6.33
C ALA A 145 5.67 -5.87 -7.42
N MET A 146 5.71 -4.57 -7.08
CA MET A 146 5.69 -3.48 -8.06
C MET A 146 6.86 -3.56 -9.04
N ASN A 147 8.05 -3.95 -8.56
CA ASN A 147 9.21 -4.13 -9.43
C ASN A 147 9.01 -5.28 -10.43
N TYR A 148 8.58 -6.45 -9.96
CA TYR A 148 8.25 -7.56 -10.86
C TYR A 148 7.18 -7.17 -11.88
N THR A 149 6.13 -6.46 -11.45
CA THR A 149 5.10 -5.92 -12.37
C THR A 149 5.70 -5.00 -13.43
N SER A 150 6.70 -4.17 -13.07
CA SER A 150 7.37 -3.27 -14.02
C SER A 150 8.17 -4.01 -15.11
N HIS A 151 8.54 -5.25 -14.86
CA HIS A 151 9.18 -6.16 -15.83
C HIS A 151 8.17 -7.03 -16.61
N GLY A 152 6.86 -6.85 -16.36
CA GLY A 152 5.81 -7.64 -17.00
C GLY A 152 5.58 -9.01 -16.36
N CYS A 153 6.17 -9.27 -15.21
CA CYS A 153 5.99 -10.53 -14.49
C CYS A 153 4.60 -10.63 -13.85
N PRO A 154 3.93 -11.80 -13.93
CA PRO A 154 2.72 -12.06 -13.16
C PRO A 154 2.98 -12.02 -11.66
N ILE A 155 1.95 -11.58 -10.91
CA ILE A 155 1.98 -11.57 -9.44
C ILE A 155 0.91 -12.51 -8.91
N VAL A 156 1.31 -13.51 -8.14
CA VAL A 156 0.39 -14.41 -7.42
C VAL A 156 0.13 -13.81 -6.03
N LEU A 157 -1.11 -13.42 -5.79
CA LEU A 157 -1.55 -12.89 -4.49
C LEU A 157 -2.16 -14.01 -3.66
N MET A 158 -1.70 -14.17 -2.42
CA MET A 158 -2.25 -15.15 -1.50
C MET A 158 -2.18 -14.68 -0.05
N ASN A 159 -3.11 -15.16 0.77
CA ASN A 159 -2.89 -15.22 2.21
C ASN A 159 -1.99 -16.41 2.48
N PHE A 160 -0.85 -16.18 3.13
CA PHE A 160 0.17 -17.23 3.27
C PHE A 160 -0.36 -18.48 3.99
N ASP A 161 -0.32 -19.57 3.27
CA ASP A 161 -0.49 -20.95 3.75
C ASP A 161 0.58 -21.80 3.06
N ALA A 162 1.28 -22.64 3.82
CA ALA A 162 2.45 -23.36 3.31
C ALA A 162 2.09 -24.41 2.24
N GLU A 163 0.97 -25.13 2.44
CA GLU A 163 0.51 -26.16 1.50
C GLU A 163 0.01 -25.51 0.20
N LEU A 164 -0.79 -24.45 0.33
CA LEU A 164 -1.24 -23.66 -0.82
C LEU A 164 -0.06 -23.07 -1.61
N ALA A 165 0.94 -22.53 -0.92
CA ALA A 165 2.12 -21.98 -1.57
C ALA A 165 2.88 -23.02 -2.39
N LEU A 166 3.08 -24.24 -1.84
CA LEU A 166 3.74 -25.33 -2.55
C LEU A 166 2.94 -25.79 -3.78
N ASN A 167 1.61 -25.85 -3.66
CA ASN A 167 0.76 -26.22 -4.80
C ASN A 167 0.82 -25.18 -5.91
N LEU A 168 0.73 -23.88 -5.57
CA LEU A 168 0.83 -22.80 -6.55
C LEU A 168 2.20 -22.76 -7.26
N ILE A 169 3.30 -23.04 -6.56
CA ILE A 169 4.64 -23.14 -7.19
C ILE A 169 4.72 -24.27 -8.23
N GLN A 170 3.90 -25.31 -8.07
CA GLN A 170 3.89 -26.43 -9.04
C GLN A 170 3.01 -26.15 -10.26
N GLU A 171 2.05 -25.24 -10.14
CA GLU A 171 1.09 -24.91 -11.19
C GLU A 171 1.57 -23.78 -12.11
N GLU A 172 2.43 -22.90 -11.63
CA GLU A 172 3.03 -21.75 -12.36
C GLU A 172 4.46 -22.05 -12.84
#